data_854bdc4e6d8e3107d7f65dd5c8f4dcfb
#
_entry.id   854bdc4e6d8e3107d7f65dd5c8f4dcfb
#
_cell.length_a   1.000
_cell.length_b   1.000
_cell.length_c   1.000
_cell.angle_alpha   90.00
_cell.angle_beta   90.00
_cell.angle_gamma   90.00
#
_symmetry.space_group_name_H-M   'P 1'
#
loop_
_entity.id
_entity.type
_entity.pdbx_description
1 polymer ?
#
loop_
_entity_poly.entity_id
_entity_poly.type
_entity_poly.pdbx_seq_one_letter_code
_entity_poly.pdbx_strand_id
1 'polypeptide(L)'
;MEDQLNIRNAALEKLAAERTEACLWDCVVAFQNVPFRTASGLPFQYQLKVGRNGSYNKELLIDRRKESKSLAWSSILLAFRTVVESEKGVFFADRPKALGDIRGVSYIYPLFYRFGLIRVPDKIKEKLEDTF
;
A
#
# COMPACT_ATOMS: atom_id res chain seq x y z
N MET A 1 15.00 15.02 -3.98
CA MET A 1 14.60 13.89 -4.82
C MET A 1 15.34 12.61 -4.49
N GLU A 2 16.65 12.63 -4.52
CA GLU A 2 17.46 11.45 -4.15
C GLU A 2 17.17 10.97 -2.74
N ASP A 3 17.00 11.91 -1.79
CA ASP A 3 16.71 11.57 -0.40
C ASP A 3 15.39 10.82 -0.24
N GLN A 4 14.34 11.22 -0.96
CA GLN A 4 13.05 10.53 -0.90
C GLN A 4 13.12 9.14 -1.52
N LEU A 5 13.84 9.00 -2.62
CA LEU A 5 14.04 7.71 -3.26
C LEU A 5 14.81 6.77 -2.32
N ASN A 6 15.85 7.27 -1.68
CA ASN A 6 16.63 6.50 -0.72
C ASN A 6 15.81 6.08 0.49
N ILE A 7 14.96 6.97 1.00
CA ILE A 7 14.06 6.67 2.13
C ILE A 7 13.07 5.56 1.72
N ARG A 8 12.50 5.65 0.53
CA ARG A 8 11.57 4.63 0.03
C ARG A 8 12.25 3.28 -0.13
N ASN A 9 13.43 3.27 -0.73
CA ASN A 9 14.18 2.02 -0.93
C ASN A 9 14.58 1.39 0.40
N ALA A 10 15.03 2.19 1.36
CA ALA A 10 15.38 1.70 2.70
C ALA A 10 14.16 1.11 3.41
N ALA A 11 12.99 1.77 3.30
CA ALA A 11 11.76 1.27 3.89
C ALA A 11 11.34 -0.06 3.28
N LEU A 12 11.45 -0.20 1.95
CA LEU A 12 11.12 -1.45 1.25
C LEU A 12 12.06 -2.58 1.66
N GLU A 13 13.35 -2.32 1.74
CA GLU A 13 14.34 -3.31 2.17
C GLU A 13 14.09 -3.79 3.58
N LYS A 14 13.78 -2.86 4.47
CA LYS A 14 13.52 -3.20 5.87
C LYS A 14 12.23 -4.00 6.01
N LEU A 15 11.19 -3.64 5.28
CA LEU A 15 9.94 -4.40 5.28
C LEU A 15 10.16 -5.83 4.77
N ALA A 16 10.94 -5.99 3.71
CA ALA A 16 11.26 -7.31 3.16
C ALA A 16 12.00 -8.18 4.18
N ALA A 17 12.90 -7.55 4.96
CA ALA A 17 13.72 -8.27 5.95
C ALA A 17 12.93 -8.62 7.22
N GLU A 18 12.10 -7.72 7.72
CA GLU A 18 11.47 -7.88 9.04
C GLU A 18 9.95 -8.15 8.99
N ARG A 19 9.25 -7.66 7.99
CA ARG A 19 7.81 -7.87 7.79
C ARG A 19 6.97 -7.59 9.03
N THR A 20 7.24 -6.46 9.68
CA THR A 20 6.51 -6.01 10.88
C THR A 20 5.55 -4.87 10.54
N GLU A 21 4.59 -4.63 11.43
CA GLU A 21 3.66 -3.50 11.30
C GLU A 21 4.40 -2.16 11.27
N ALA A 22 5.45 -2.03 12.07
CA ALA A 22 6.26 -0.81 12.10
C ALA A 22 6.94 -0.56 10.76
N CYS A 23 7.49 -1.61 10.15
CA CYS A 23 8.12 -1.51 8.82
C CYS A 23 7.09 -1.18 7.74
N LEU A 24 5.90 -1.75 7.83
CA LEU A 24 4.80 -1.43 6.91
C LEU A 24 4.40 0.05 7.04
N TRP A 25 4.30 0.55 8.27
CA TRP A 25 3.99 1.95 8.52
C TRP A 25 5.04 2.88 7.91
N ASP A 26 6.32 2.53 8.05
CA ASP A 26 7.39 3.31 7.45
C ASP A 26 7.26 3.39 5.92
N CYS A 27 6.84 2.30 5.28
CA CYS A 27 6.57 2.30 3.85
C CYS A 27 5.38 3.22 3.51
N VAL A 28 4.32 3.16 4.29
CA VAL A 28 3.15 4.02 4.08
C VAL A 28 3.53 5.49 4.20
N VAL A 29 4.34 5.85 5.18
CA VAL A 29 4.82 7.23 5.34
C VAL A 29 5.68 7.66 4.15
N ALA A 30 6.58 6.77 3.71
CA ALA A 30 7.54 7.08 2.65
C ALA A 30 6.90 7.24 1.27
N PHE A 31 5.78 6.59 1.02
CA PHE A 31 5.15 6.56 -0.30
C PHE A 31 3.97 7.54 -0.44
N GLN A 32 3.86 8.50 0.45
CA GLN A 32 2.87 9.58 0.30
C GLN A 32 3.10 10.32 -1.01
N ASN A 33 2.01 10.64 -1.69
CA ASN A 33 2.00 11.42 -2.94
C ASN A 33 2.66 10.72 -4.13
N VAL A 34 2.98 9.43 -4.01
CA VAL A 34 3.43 8.63 -5.14
C VAL A 34 2.21 8.23 -5.97
N PRO A 35 2.26 8.33 -7.31
CA PRO A 35 1.14 7.88 -8.14
C PRO A 35 0.99 6.36 -8.11
N PHE A 36 -0.25 5.92 -7.95
CA PHE A 36 -0.64 4.51 -8.00
C PHE A 36 -1.82 4.33 -8.95
N ARG A 37 -2.10 3.08 -9.31
CA ARG A 37 -3.32 2.71 -10.02
C ARG A 37 -3.97 1.51 -9.36
N THR A 38 -5.30 1.49 -9.35
CA THR A 38 -6.04 0.31 -8.90
C THR A 38 -5.91 -0.82 -9.92
N ALA A 39 -6.36 -2.02 -9.55
CA ALA A 39 -6.37 -3.17 -10.47
C ALA A 39 -7.21 -2.92 -11.73
N SER A 40 -8.18 -2.00 -11.68
CA SER A 40 -8.96 -1.60 -12.83
C SER A 40 -8.32 -0.45 -13.62
N GLY A 41 -7.18 0.07 -13.18
CA GLY A 41 -6.44 1.11 -13.88
C GLY A 41 -6.78 2.54 -13.48
N LEU A 42 -7.55 2.74 -12.39
CA LEU A 42 -7.90 4.08 -11.92
C LEU A 42 -6.73 4.71 -11.15
N PRO A 43 -6.29 5.91 -11.52
CA PRO A 43 -5.18 6.57 -10.84
C PRO A 43 -5.59 7.12 -9.48
N PHE A 44 -4.67 7.06 -8.52
CA PHE A 44 -4.85 7.67 -7.21
C PHE A 44 -3.49 7.93 -6.56
N GLN A 45 -3.50 8.70 -5.52
CA GLN A 45 -2.37 8.88 -4.60
C GLN A 45 -2.95 9.07 -3.21
N TYR A 46 -2.10 9.06 -2.19
CA TYR A 46 -2.59 9.28 -0.84
C TYR A 46 -1.63 10.14 -0.04
N GLN A 47 -2.14 10.70 1.02
CA GLN A 47 -1.35 11.33 2.06
C GLN A 47 -1.96 11.00 3.41
N LEU A 48 -1.16 11.11 4.46
CA LEU A 48 -1.61 10.84 5.82
C LEU A 48 -2.20 12.10 6.42
N LYS A 49 -3.28 11.94 7.17
CA LYS A 49 -3.87 13.06 7.91
C LYS A 49 -2.97 13.42 9.09
N VAL A 50 -2.87 14.71 9.38
CA VAL A 50 -2.10 15.20 10.52
C VAL A 50 -3.08 15.52 11.66
N GLY A 51 -2.80 14.99 12.85
CA GLY A 51 -3.59 15.21 14.03
C GLY A 51 -3.27 16.57 14.70
N ARG A 52 -4.01 16.87 15.76
CA ARG A 52 -3.88 18.15 16.50
C ARG A 52 -2.48 18.35 17.09
N ASN A 53 -1.80 17.28 17.42
CA ASN A 53 -0.46 17.34 18.00
C ASN A 53 0.65 17.40 16.95
N GLY A 54 0.31 17.51 15.66
CA GLY A 54 1.28 17.56 14.59
C GLY A 54 1.80 16.20 14.13
N SER A 55 1.35 15.10 14.75
CA SER A 55 1.72 13.75 14.35
C SER A 55 0.75 13.19 13.32
N TYR A 56 1.19 12.20 12.55
CA TYR A 56 0.31 11.55 11.59
C TYR A 56 -0.76 10.72 12.30
N ASN A 57 -1.99 10.82 11.83
CA ASN A 57 -3.06 9.91 12.20
C ASN A 57 -2.90 8.59 11.46
N LYS A 58 -3.40 7.52 12.04
CA LYS A 58 -3.41 6.19 11.40
C LYS A 58 -4.55 6.08 10.39
N GLU A 59 -4.56 7.00 9.43
CA GLU A 59 -5.59 7.08 8.40
C GLU A 59 -5.01 7.71 7.14
N LEU A 60 -5.20 7.05 6.00
CA LEU A 60 -4.77 7.55 4.72
C LEU A 60 -5.92 8.30 4.04
N LEU A 61 -5.62 9.46 3.50
CA LEU A 61 -6.56 10.20 2.68
C LEU A 61 -6.25 9.87 1.22
N ILE A 62 -7.10 9.06 0.62
CA ILE A 62 -6.94 8.65 -0.79
C ILE A 62 -7.46 9.78 -1.67
N ASP A 63 -6.58 10.35 -2.47
CA ASP A 63 -6.93 11.41 -3.41
C ASP A 63 -7.20 10.78 -4.77
N ARG A 64 -8.44 10.88 -5.20
CA ARG A 64 -8.92 10.35 -6.46
C ARG A 64 -9.45 11.48 -7.34
N ARG A 65 -9.76 11.16 -8.57
CA ARG A 65 -10.14 12.08 -9.62
C ARG A 65 -11.25 13.09 -9.25
N LYS A 66 -12.24 12.69 -8.45
CA LYS A 66 -13.39 13.54 -8.13
C LYS A 66 -13.61 13.81 -6.64
N GLU A 67 -13.10 12.96 -5.79
CA GLU A 67 -13.30 13.09 -4.34
C GLU A 67 -12.27 12.29 -3.58
N SER A 68 -12.07 12.66 -2.32
CA SER A 68 -11.17 11.93 -1.43
C SER A 68 -11.93 10.84 -0.69
N LYS A 69 -11.21 9.77 -0.33
CA LYS A 69 -11.74 8.71 0.54
C LYS A 69 -10.74 8.43 1.65
N SER A 70 -11.26 8.09 2.80
CA SER A 70 -10.42 7.68 3.93
C SER A 70 -10.19 6.18 3.90
N LEU A 71 -8.96 5.77 4.20
CA LEU A 71 -8.57 4.38 4.35
C LEU A 71 -7.96 4.19 5.73
N ALA A 72 -8.64 3.41 6.57
CA ALA A 72 -8.21 3.21 7.96
C ALA A 72 -6.99 2.29 8.03
N TRP A 73 -6.08 2.59 8.95
CA TRP A 73 -4.93 1.73 9.22
C TRP A 73 -5.35 0.32 9.62
N SER A 74 -6.44 0.19 10.37
CA SER A 74 -6.96 -1.12 10.77
C SER A 74 -7.31 -1.99 9.57
N SER A 75 -7.81 -1.40 8.49
CA SER A 75 -8.09 -2.15 7.25
C SER A 75 -6.80 -2.65 6.61
N ILE A 76 -5.78 -1.82 6.57
CA ILE A 76 -4.47 -2.20 6.04
C ILE A 76 -3.87 -3.34 6.86
N LEU A 77 -4.00 -3.28 8.19
CA LEU A 77 -3.49 -4.34 9.08
C LEU A 77 -4.22 -5.67 8.88
N LEU A 78 -5.52 -5.65 8.60
CA LEU A 78 -6.25 -6.88 8.29
C LEU A 78 -5.66 -7.56 7.04
N ALA A 79 -5.41 -6.80 5.99
CA ALA A 79 -4.80 -7.34 4.78
C ALA A 79 -3.36 -7.81 5.04
N PHE A 80 -2.62 -7.06 5.84
CA PHE A 80 -1.24 -7.41 6.17
C PHE A 80 -1.14 -8.74 6.90
N ARG A 81 -2.06 -8.99 7.83
CA ARG A 81 -2.11 -10.28 8.55
C ARG A 81 -2.33 -11.44 7.61
N THR A 82 -3.24 -11.29 6.64
CA THR A 82 -3.48 -12.32 5.63
C THR A 82 -2.18 -12.67 4.89
N VAL A 83 -1.40 -11.66 4.54
CA VAL A 83 -0.15 -11.84 3.80
C VAL A 83 0.92 -12.50 4.67
N VAL A 84 1.14 -12.01 5.90
CA VAL A 84 2.25 -12.50 6.74
C VAL A 84 1.95 -13.86 7.37
N GLU A 85 0.69 -14.21 7.52
CA GLU A 85 0.28 -15.54 8.01
C GLU A 85 0.38 -16.62 6.95
N SER A 86 0.59 -16.25 5.69
CA SER A 86 0.80 -17.21 4.62
C SER A 86 2.15 -17.92 4.81
N GLU A 87 2.14 -19.24 4.82
CA GLU A 87 3.34 -20.05 5.05
C GLU A 87 4.19 -20.22 3.80
N LYS A 88 3.76 -19.75 2.65
CA LYS A 88 4.38 -20.06 1.35
C LYS A 88 5.12 -18.89 0.71
N GLY A 89 5.90 -18.15 1.46
CA GLY A 89 6.66 -17.02 0.90
C GLY A 89 5.79 -15.84 0.50
N VAL A 90 6.01 -15.31 -0.71
CA VAL A 90 5.24 -14.14 -1.15
C VAL A 90 3.82 -14.54 -1.54
N PHE A 91 2.84 -13.87 -0.95
CA PHE A 91 1.42 -14.14 -1.17
C PHE A 91 1.03 -13.79 -2.61
N PHE A 92 0.40 -14.73 -3.32
CA PHE A 92 -0.13 -14.47 -4.66
C PHE A 92 -1.58 -14.04 -4.54
N ALA A 93 -1.89 -12.82 -4.96
CA ALA A 93 -3.24 -12.27 -4.92
C ALA A 93 -3.72 -12.02 -6.36
N ASP A 94 -4.58 -12.87 -6.86
CA ASP A 94 -5.09 -12.78 -8.23
C ASP A 94 -6.06 -11.60 -8.41
N ARG A 95 -6.58 -11.05 -7.32
CA ARG A 95 -7.50 -9.92 -7.31
C ARG A 95 -7.45 -9.25 -5.93
N PRO A 96 -7.94 -8.01 -5.80
CA PRO A 96 -7.91 -7.33 -4.50
C PRO A 96 -8.57 -8.11 -3.37
N LYS A 97 -9.72 -8.73 -3.61
CA LYS A 97 -10.44 -9.48 -2.56
C LYS A 97 -9.70 -10.72 -2.07
N ALA A 98 -8.64 -11.16 -2.75
CA ALA A 98 -7.79 -12.23 -2.24
C ALA A 98 -7.11 -11.84 -0.93
N LEU A 99 -6.96 -10.54 -0.65
CA LEU A 99 -6.44 -10.04 0.62
C LEU A 99 -7.49 -10.04 1.74
N GLY A 100 -8.75 -10.29 1.39
CA GLY A 100 -9.87 -10.28 2.31
C GLY A 100 -10.99 -9.36 1.83
N ASP A 101 -12.19 -9.58 2.35
CA ASP A 101 -13.33 -8.70 2.07
C ASP A 101 -13.22 -7.48 3.01
N ILE A 102 -12.34 -6.57 2.66
CA ILE A 102 -11.92 -5.47 3.51
C ILE A 102 -12.29 -4.15 2.83
N ARG A 103 -12.85 -3.21 3.60
CA ARG A 103 -13.18 -1.89 3.09
C ARG A 103 -11.90 -1.18 2.61
N GLY A 104 -11.92 -0.70 1.37
CA GLY A 104 -10.76 -0.02 0.78
C GLY A 104 -9.71 -0.95 0.21
N VAL A 105 -9.99 -2.25 0.11
CA VAL A 105 -9.03 -3.25 -0.39
C VAL A 105 -8.55 -2.94 -1.81
N SER A 106 -9.36 -2.25 -2.62
CA SER A 106 -8.95 -1.86 -3.98
C SER A 106 -7.77 -0.88 -3.99
N TYR A 107 -7.56 -0.14 -2.89
CA TYR A 107 -6.41 0.75 -2.72
C TYR A 107 -5.25 0.07 -2.00
N ILE A 108 -5.55 -0.87 -1.12
CA ILE A 108 -4.52 -1.65 -0.39
C ILE A 108 -3.75 -2.54 -1.36
N TYR A 109 -4.44 -3.13 -2.32
CA TYR A 109 -3.86 -4.07 -3.29
C TYR A 109 -2.66 -3.47 -4.05
N PRO A 110 -2.79 -2.29 -4.71
CA PRO A 110 -1.64 -1.71 -5.40
C PRO A 110 -0.52 -1.26 -4.44
N LEU A 111 -0.85 -0.83 -3.23
CA LEU A 111 0.17 -0.50 -2.22
C LEU A 111 0.99 -1.73 -1.86
N PHE A 112 0.34 -2.85 -1.58
CA PHE A 112 1.03 -4.08 -1.20
C PHE A 112 1.86 -4.64 -2.35
N TYR A 113 1.39 -4.49 -3.57
CA TYR A 113 2.19 -4.86 -4.73
C TYR A 113 3.48 -4.01 -4.81
N ARG A 114 3.35 -2.70 -4.68
CA ARG A 114 4.49 -1.78 -4.73
C ARG A 114 5.48 -2.03 -3.58
N PHE A 115 4.96 -2.41 -2.42
CA PHE A 115 5.79 -2.69 -1.25
C PHE A 115 6.44 -4.08 -1.30
N GLY A 116 6.16 -4.87 -2.31
CA GLY A 116 6.76 -6.19 -2.45
C GLY A 116 6.13 -7.27 -1.58
N LEU A 117 4.95 -7.04 -1.05
CA LEU A 117 4.28 -7.97 -0.15
C LEU A 117 3.48 -9.04 -0.89
N ILE A 118 3.05 -8.77 -2.12
CA ILE A 118 2.22 -9.69 -2.89
C ILE A 118 2.73 -9.79 -4.32
N ARG A 119 2.38 -10.90 -4.96
CA ARG A 119 2.54 -11.10 -6.40
C ARG A 119 1.16 -11.07 -7.04
N VAL A 120 1.09 -10.60 -8.27
CA VAL A 120 -0.18 -10.42 -8.99
C VAL A 120 -0.07 -11.01 -10.39
N PRO A 121 -1.23 -11.34 -11.05
CA PRO A 121 -1.21 -11.80 -12.44
C PRO A 121 -0.62 -10.74 -13.38
N ASP A 122 0.00 -11.19 -14.48
CA ASP A 122 0.64 -10.29 -15.44
C ASP A 122 -0.31 -9.22 -15.99
N LYS A 123 -1.56 -9.57 -16.25
CA LYS A 123 -2.56 -8.62 -16.74
C LYS A 123 -2.80 -7.46 -15.78
N ILE A 124 -2.82 -7.77 -14.50
CA ILE A 124 -3.02 -6.77 -13.44
C ILE A 124 -1.73 -5.98 -13.24
N LYS A 125 -0.59 -6.67 -13.27
CA LYS A 125 0.72 -6.04 -13.13
C LYS A 125 0.91 -4.89 -14.12
N GLU A 126 0.54 -5.08 -15.37
CA GLU A 126 0.63 -4.04 -16.40
C GLU A 126 -0.15 -2.78 -16.00
N LYS A 127 -1.35 -2.96 -15.46
CA LYS A 127 -2.18 -1.82 -15.02
C LYS A 127 -1.61 -1.12 -13.79
N LEU A 128 -1.07 -1.89 -12.84
CA LEU A 128 -0.50 -1.33 -11.61
C LEU A 128 0.81 -0.58 -11.88
N GLU A 129 1.61 -1.03 -12.84
CA GLU A 129 2.91 -0.46 -13.13
C GLU A 129 2.92 0.70 -14.12
N ASP A 130 1.80 1.02 -14.73
CA ASP A 130 1.70 2.08 -15.73
C ASP A 130 2.19 3.45 -15.27
N THR A 131 2.26 3.69 -13.97
CA THR A 131 2.65 4.97 -13.39
C THR A 131 3.96 4.91 -12.60
N PHE A 132 4.61 3.77 -12.58
CA PHE A 132 5.87 3.61 -11.82
C PHE A 132 7.09 3.98 -12.63
#